data_4689c56c5e1afcdc0377e477da2109a7
#
_entry.id   4689c56c5e1afcdc0377e477da2109a7
#
_cell.length_a   1.000
_cell.length_b   1.000
_cell.length_c   1.000
_cell.angle_alpha   90.00
_cell.angle_beta   90.00
_cell.angle_gamma   90.00
#
_symmetry.space_group_name_H-M   'P 1'
#
loop_
_entity.id
_entity.type
_entity.pdbx_description
1 polymer ?
#
loop_
_entity_poly.entity_id
_entity_poly.type
_entity_poly.pdbx_seq_one_letter_code
_entity_poly.pdbx_strand_id
1 'polypeptide(L)'
;MTPGNDGKNIRLNLPQLTEERRKDLVKLVNARKEEAHVAVRNIRRDAIKDLRDFKEEKLISEDDLKRGEEEVQKLTDEIIKELDQLGAHKEKEVMEV
;
A
#
# COMPACT_ATOMS: atom_id res chain seq x y z
N MET A 1 18.91 -10.62 33.86
CA MET A 1 18.78 -10.10 33.36
C MET A 1 18.96 -9.72 33.03
N THR A 2 19.09 -9.94 32.88
CA THR A 2 19.12 -9.40 32.39
C THR A 2 19.42 -9.09 32.03
N PRO A 3 19.44 -9.25 31.92
CA PRO A 3 19.65 -8.68 31.32
C PRO A 3 19.77 -8.27 31.06
N GLY A 4 19.92 -8.54 31.08
CA GLY A 4 19.87 -7.82 30.75
C GLY A 4 19.83 -7.58 30.80
N ASN A 5 19.86 -7.63 31.02
CA ASN A 5 19.65 -6.94 31.13
C ASN A 5 19.38 -6.40 31.22
N ASP A 6 19.37 -6.56 31.46
CA ASP A 6 18.87 -5.82 31.65
C ASP A 6 18.47 -5.29 30.85
N GLY A 7 18.12 -5.61 30.49
CA GLY A 7 17.40 -5.13 29.36
C GLY A 7 17.87 -3.78 28.87
N LYS A 8 18.15 -2.97 29.74
CA LYS A 8 18.64 -1.64 29.43
C LYS A 8 19.96 -1.68 28.67
N ASN A 9 20.86 -2.53 29.11
CA ASN A 9 22.14 -2.68 28.44
C ASN A 9 21.97 -3.24 27.04
N ILE A 10 21.04 -4.15 26.88
CA ILE A 10 20.75 -4.68 25.55
C ILE A 10 20.33 -3.55 24.62
N ARG A 11 19.49 -2.65 25.08
CA ARG A 11 19.03 -1.55 24.27
C ARG A 11 20.19 -0.63 23.87
N LEU A 12 21.10 -0.37 24.78
CA LEU A 12 22.25 0.47 24.49
C LEU A 12 23.17 -0.18 23.49
N ASN A 13 23.17 -1.51 23.45
CA ASN A 13 24.05 -2.27 22.57
C ASN A 13 23.42 -2.62 21.23
N LEU A 14 22.16 -2.25 21.04
CA LEU A 14 21.51 -2.51 19.76
C LEU A 14 22.23 -1.76 18.66
N PRO A 15 22.67 -2.45 17.63
CA PRO A 15 23.36 -1.77 16.53
C PRO A 15 22.35 -0.96 15.73
N GLN A 16 22.82 0.15 15.22
CA GLN A 16 22.01 0.91 14.27
C GLN A 16 22.03 0.17 12.96
N LEU A 17 21.00 0.41 12.16
CA LEU A 17 20.94 -0.19 10.86
C LEU A 17 22.08 0.33 10.00
N THR A 18 22.73 -0.57 9.27
CA THR A 18 23.76 -0.18 8.33
C THR A 18 23.12 0.50 7.13
N GLU A 19 23.92 1.24 6.37
CA GLU A 19 23.44 1.84 5.12
C GLU A 19 22.93 0.77 4.16
N GLU A 20 23.63 -0.34 4.09
CA GLU A 20 23.22 -1.44 3.23
C GLU A 20 21.85 -1.98 3.64
N ARG A 21 21.68 -2.20 4.95
CA ARG A 21 20.39 -2.71 5.44
C ARG A 21 19.25 -1.72 5.20
N ARG A 22 19.51 -0.43 5.36
CA ARG A 22 18.53 0.60 5.09
C ARG A 22 18.11 0.60 3.64
N LYS A 23 19.07 0.48 2.74
CA LYS A 23 18.78 0.41 1.31
C LYS A 23 17.92 -0.79 0.98
N ASP A 24 18.23 -1.94 1.59
CA ASP A 24 17.46 -3.15 1.39
C ASP A 24 16.01 -2.97 1.87
N LEU A 25 15.84 -2.33 3.02
CA LEU A 25 14.51 -2.09 3.56
C LEU A 25 13.71 -1.12 2.70
N VAL A 26 14.37 -0.10 2.14
CA VAL A 26 13.70 0.82 1.23
C VAL A 26 13.26 0.09 -0.04
N LYS A 27 14.10 -0.79 -0.56
CA LYS A 27 13.72 -1.62 -1.71
C LYS A 27 12.51 -2.48 -1.39
N LEU A 28 12.48 -3.06 -0.18
CA LEU A 28 11.36 -3.89 0.24
C LEU A 28 10.07 -3.07 0.32
N VAL A 29 10.15 -1.86 0.90
CA VAL A 29 8.98 -0.98 0.98
C VAL A 29 8.45 -0.66 -0.41
N ASN A 30 9.36 -0.32 -1.34
CA ASN A 30 8.95 -0.01 -2.71
C ASN A 30 8.35 -1.22 -3.42
N ALA A 31 8.91 -2.41 -3.19
CA ALA A 31 8.37 -3.63 -3.80
C ALA A 31 6.96 -3.91 -3.28
N ARG A 32 6.74 -3.76 -1.97
CA ARG A 32 5.41 -3.97 -1.38
C ARG A 32 4.41 -2.94 -1.90
N LYS A 33 4.86 -1.70 -2.06
CA LYS A 33 4.01 -0.64 -2.60
C LYS A 33 3.57 -0.98 -4.03
N GLU A 34 4.50 -1.42 -4.87
CA GLU A 34 4.17 -1.79 -6.24
C GLU A 34 3.23 -2.98 -6.31
N GLU A 35 3.43 -3.99 -5.45
CA GLU A 35 2.52 -5.12 -5.36
C GLU A 35 1.11 -4.66 -4.99
N ALA A 36 1.01 -3.72 -4.06
CA ALA A 36 -0.28 -3.17 -3.65
C ALA A 36 -0.93 -2.38 -4.78
N HIS A 37 -0.16 -1.60 -5.54
CA HIS A 37 -0.67 -0.87 -6.71
C HIS A 37 -1.27 -1.83 -7.72
N VAL A 38 -0.57 -2.93 -8.01
CA VAL A 38 -1.04 -3.93 -8.97
C VAL A 38 -2.34 -4.56 -8.47
N ALA A 39 -2.40 -4.90 -7.19
CA ALA A 39 -3.59 -5.50 -6.59
C ALA A 39 -4.79 -4.56 -6.71
N VAL A 40 -4.58 -3.28 -6.40
CA VAL A 40 -5.66 -2.28 -6.48
C VAL A 40 -6.14 -2.11 -7.92
N ARG A 41 -5.22 -2.07 -8.88
CA ARG A 41 -5.59 -1.95 -10.29
C ARG A 41 -6.38 -3.17 -10.78
N ASN A 42 -6.01 -4.36 -10.32
CA ASN A 42 -6.72 -5.57 -10.68
C ASN A 42 -8.15 -5.55 -10.12
N ILE A 43 -8.30 -5.11 -8.86
CA ILE A 43 -9.62 -4.99 -8.25
C ILE A 43 -10.46 -3.97 -9.02
N ARG A 44 -9.87 -2.84 -9.40
CA ARG A 44 -10.57 -1.82 -10.19
C ARG A 44 -11.06 -2.40 -11.51
N ARG A 45 -10.19 -3.11 -12.21
CA ARG A 45 -10.54 -3.71 -13.50
C ARG A 45 -11.70 -4.69 -13.34
N ASP A 46 -11.65 -5.53 -12.31
CA ASP A 46 -12.69 -6.51 -12.07
C ASP A 46 -14.01 -5.85 -11.69
N ALA A 47 -13.97 -4.80 -10.88
CA ALA A 47 -15.16 -4.07 -10.50
C ALA A 47 -15.83 -3.41 -11.71
N ILE A 48 -15.04 -2.82 -12.60
CA ILE A 48 -15.55 -2.17 -13.80
C ILE A 48 -16.17 -3.24 -14.73
N LYS A 49 -15.50 -4.38 -14.84
CA LYS A 49 -16.04 -5.47 -15.65
C LYS A 49 -17.40 -5.93 -15.11
N ASP A 50 -17.51 -6.08 -13.80
CA ASP A 50 -18.76 -6.47 -13.17
C ASP A 50 -19.88 -5.45 -13.43
N LEU A 51 -19.54 -4.18 -13.35
CA LEU A 51 -20.51 -3.11 -13.63
C LEU A 51 -21.01 -3.18 -15.07
N ARG A 52 -20.10 -3.41 -16.02
CA ARG A 52 -20.46 -3.54 -17.42
C ARG A 52 -21.33 -4.76 -17.68
N ASP A 53 -21.02 -5.87 -17.02
CA ASP A 53 -21.82 -7.09 -17.11
C ASP A 53 -23.21 -6.85 -16.57
N PHE A 54 -23.34 -6.14 -15.44
CA PHE A 54 -24.65 -5.81 -14.85
C PHE A 54 -25.47 -4.96 -15.81
N LYS A 55 -24.84 -4.03 -16.49
CA LYS A 55 -25.52 -3.19 -17.46
C LYS A 55 -25.97 -4.02 -18.67
N GLU A 56 -25.11 -4.92 -19.14
CA GLU A 56 -25.45 -5.83 -20.23
C GLU A 56 -26.66 -6.69 -19.88
N GLU A 57 -26.73 -7.15 -18.63
CA GLU A 57 -27.84 -7.96 -18.14
C GLU A 57 -29.04 -7.11 -17.75
N LYS A 58 -28.98 -5.80 -17.97
CA LYS A 58 -30.04 -4.84 -17.70
C LYS A 58 -30.39 -4.75 -16.22
N LEU A 59 -29.44 -5.04 -15.36
CA LEU A 59 -29.62 -4.90 -13.92
C LEU A 59 -29.41 -3.45 -13.47
N ILE A 60 -28.63 -2.70 -14.24
CA ILE A 60 -28.39 -1.27 -13.98
C ILE A 60 -28.51 -0.52 -15.31
N SER A 61 -28.70 0.79 -15.21
CA SER A 61 -28.82 1.66 -16.37
C SER A 61 -27.46 2.10 -16.85
N GLU A 62 -27.40 2.73 -18.03
CA GLU A 62 -26.20 3.35 -18.57
C GLU A 62 -25.68 4.42 -17.62
N ASP A 63 -26.58 5.23 -17.05
CA ASP A 63 -26.17 6.27 -16.09
C ASP A 63 -25.59 5.68 -14.82
N ASP A 64 -26.16 4.57 -14.35
CA ASP A 64 -25.64 3.85 -13.18
C ASP A 64 -24.24 3.31 -13.46
N LEU A 65 -24.03 2.77 -14.67
CA LEU A 65 -22.73 2.28 -15.07
C LEU A 65 -21.70 3.41 -15.02
N LYS A 66 -22.03 4.55 -15.58
CA LYS A 66 -21.14 5.70 -15.61
C LYS A 66 -20.78 6.17 -14.21
N ARG A 67 -21.78 6.32 -13.35
CA ARG A 67 -21.52 6.72 -11.97
C ARG A 67 -20.68 5.71 -11.22
N GLY A 68 -20.96 4.42 -11.44
CA GLY A 68 -20.20 3.36 -10.81
C GLY A 68 -18.74 3.37 -11.24
N GLU A 69 -18.49 3.56 -12.54
CA GLU A 69 -17.12 3.65 -13.04
C GLU A 69 -16.39 4.84 -12.46
N GLU A 70 -17.06 5.98 -12.34
CA GLU A 70 -16.45 7.16 -11.73
C GLU A 70 -16.13 6.96 -10.26
N GLU A 71 -17.04 6.31 -9.52
CA GLU A 71 -16.81 6.01 -8.11
C GLU A 71 -15.64 5.06 -7.91
N VAL A 72 -15.56 4.02 -8.74
CA VAL A 72 -14.47 3.06 -8.68
C VAL A 72 -13.14 3.75 -8.96
N GLN A 73 -13.11 4.63 -9.96
CA GLN A 73 -11.90 5.36 -10.29
C GLN A 73 -11.48 6.30 -9.16
N LYS A 74 -12.45 6.99 -8.58
CA LYS A 74 -12.18 7.91 -7.47
C LYS A 74 -11.60 7.18 -6.27
N LEU A 75 -12.22 6.05 -5.89
CA LEU A 75 -11.74 5.23 -4.78
C LEU A 75 -10.34 4.70 -5.06
N THR A 76 -10.09 4.25 -6.29
CA THR A 76 -8.79 3.75 -6.70
C THR A 76 -7.72 4.82 -6.54
N ASP A 77 -8.02 6.03 -7.01
CA ASP A 77 -7.08 7.16 -6.91
C ASP A 77 -6.78 7.50 -5.46
N GLU A 78 -7.80 7.49 -4.60
CA GLU A 78 -7.62 7.77 -3.18
C GLU A 78 -6.77 6.72 -2.50
N ILE A 79 -7.01 5.45 -2.81
CA ILE A 79 -6.26 4.35 -2.21
C ILE A 79 -4.80 4.40 -2.65
N ILE A 80 -4.56 4.65 -3.94
CA ILE A 80 -3.19 4.76 -4.45
C ILE A 80 -2.45 5.91 -3.78
N LYS A 81 -3.13 7.03 -3.59
CA LYS A 81 -2.53 8.17 -2.90
C LYS A 81 -2.14 7.80 -1.46
N GLU A 82 -3.02 7.10 -0.75
CA GLU A 82 -2.74 6.66 0.61
C GLU A 82 -1.58 5.66 0.65
N LEU A 83 -1.52 4.74 -0.32
CA LEU A 83 -0.42 3.80 -0.42
C LEU A 83 0.91 4.51 -0.63
N ASP A 84 0.92 5.51 -1.49
CA ASP A 84 2.14 6.28 -1.78
C ASP A 84 2.58 7.07 -0.54
N GLN A 85 1.64 7.64 0.18
CA GLN A 85 1.94 8.38 1.41
C GLN A 85 2.48 7.45 2.48
N LEU A 86 1.89 6.27 2.62
CA LEU A 86 2.34 5.28 3.59
C LEU A 86 3.74 4.79 3.24
N GLY A 87 3.98 4.53 1.95
CA GLY A 87 5.30 4.12 1.48
C GLY A 87 6.37 5.16 1.78
N ALA A 88 6.07 6.42 1.49
CA ALA A 88 6.99 7.52 1.76
C ALA A 88 7.27 7.65 3.26
N HIS A 89 6.24 7.48 4.08
CA HIS A 89 6.38 7.53 5.53
C HIS A 89 7.28 6.41 6.05
N LYS A 90 7.09 5.20 5.53
CA LYS A 90 7.91 4.05 5.92
C LYS A 90 9.35 4.21 5.49
N GLU A 91 9.58 4.73 4.29
CA GLU A 91 10.94 5.02 3.84
C GLU A 91 11.63 6.01 4.77
N LYS A 92 10.91 7.05 5.16
CA LYS A 92 11.45 8.05 6.06
C LYS A 92 11.80 7.44 7.42
N GLU A 93 10.91 6.61 7.97
CA GLU A 93 11.18 5.92 9.22
C GLU A 93 12.45 5.09 9.16
N VAL A 94 12.62 4.36 8.07
CA VAL A 94 13.80 3.51 7.88
C VAL A 94 15.07 4.35 7.81
N MET A 95 15.01 5.49 7.14
CA MET A 95 16.19 6.33 6.95
C MET A 95 16.56 7.14 8.19
N GLU A 96 15.61 7.39 9.06
CA GLU A 96 15.85 8.18 10.26
C GLU A 96 16.41 7.39 11.44
N VAL A 97 16.38 6.09 11.41
CA VAL A 97 16.81 5.24 12.53
C VAL A 97 18.34 4.94 12.50
#